data_a4ce284f07b578f65e52b3daf028f41a
#
_entry.id   a4ce284f07b578f65e52b3daf028f41a
#
_cell.length_a   1.000
_cell.length_b   1.000
_cell.length_c   1.000
_cell.angle_alpha   90.00
_cell.angle_beta   90.00
_cell.angle_gamma   90.00
#
_symmetry.space_group_name_H-M   'P 1'
#
loop_
_entity.id
_entity.type
_entity.pdbx_description
1 polymer ?
#
loop_
_entity_poly.entity_id
_entity_poly.type
_entity_poly.pdbx_seq_one_letter_code
_entity_poly.pdbx_strand_id
1 'polypeptide(L)'
;MKISKSEIFNVFEWIAVYIVAVYMIIYGVSKPMQFGDFQSYREPINSLDPMNLMWAFYSFSKPYAVIIGVFEVLGAVLLMIPRTRIFGGFVLSSILINIILQDYFFKVHAGALANAILFQLLILIILFKHRFK
;
A
#
# COMPACT_ATOMS: atom_id res chain seq x y z
N MET A 1 25.77 -28.33 4.82
CA MET A 1 25.78 -26.93 5.29
C MET A 1 24.46 -26.69 6.07
N LYS A 2 24.59 -26.33 7.34
CA LYS A 2 23.45 -26.03 8.19
C LYS A 2 23.13 -24.54 8.07
N ILE A 3 21.97 -24.21 7.50
CA ILE A 3 21.47 -22.83 7.43
C ILE A 3 20.94 -22.45 8.83
N SER A 4 21.41 -21.34 9.37
CA SER A 4 20.96 -20.86 10.68
C SER A 4 19.54 -20.26 10.59
N LYS A 5 18.82 -20.24 11.73
CA LYS A 5 17.51 -19.61 11.81
C LYS A 5 17.55 -18.12 11.44
N SER A 6 18.66 -17.44 11.79
CA SER A 6 18.83 -16.02 11.45
C SER A 6 19.01 -15.79 9.95
N GLU A 7 19.72 -16.69 9.27
CA GLU A 7 19.87 -16.61 7.80
C GLU A 7 18.54 -16.82 7.08
N ILE A 8 17.75 -17.81 7.51
CA ILE A 8 16.40 -18.05 6.96
C ILE A 8 15.53 -16.81 7.15
N PHE A 9 15.59 -16.19 8.32
CA PHE A 9 14.79 -15.01 8.63
C PHE A 9 15.24 -13.78 7.82
N ASN A 10 16.53 -13.65 7.56
CA ASN A 10 17.05 -12.58 6.69
C ASN A 10 16.60 -12.74 5.24
N VAL A 11 16.62 -13.97 4.71
CA VAL A 11 16.11 -14.26 3.36
C VAL A 11 14.61 -13.95 3.29
N PHE A 12 13.84 -14.38 4.27
CA PHE A 12 12.41 -14.08 4.35
C PHE A 12 12.15 -12.57 4.37
N GLU A 13 12.90 -11.82 5.15
CA GLU A 13 12.77 -10.35 5.21
C GLU A 13 13.00 -9.71 3.84
N TRP A 14 14.05 -10.10 3.12
CA TRP A 14 14.33 -9.56 1.79
C TRP A 14 13.21 -9.90 0.80
N ILE A 15 12.68 -11.13 0.84
CA ILE A 15 11.55 -11.52 0.00
C ILE A 15 10.33 -10.65 0.32
N ALA A 16 10.01 -10.49 1.60
CA ALA A 16 8.88 -9.65 2.04
C ALA A 16 9.06 -8.19 1.61
N VAL A 17 10.26 -7.63 1.77
CA VAL A 17 10.59 -6.26 1.35
C VAL A 17 10.35 -6.08 -0.15
N TYR A 18 10.85 -7.00 -0.99
CA TYR A 18 10.67 -6.88 -2.43
C TYR A 18 9.24 -7.06 -2.86
N ILE A 19 8.49 -8.00 -2.28
CA ILE A 19 7.07 -8.17 -2.58
C ILE A 19 6.31 -6.87 -2.30
N VAL A 20 6.44 -6.33 -1.11
CA VAL A 20 5.74 -5.10 -0.71
C VAL A 20 6.19 -3.92 -1.56
N ALA A 21 7.50 -3.73 -1.72
CA ALA A 21 8.05 -2.58 -2.45
C ALA A 21 7.61 -2.56 -3.91
N VAL A 22 7.66 -3.70 -4.61
CA VAL A 22 7.25 -3.78 -6.02
C VAL A 22 5.78 -3.44 -6.18
N TYR A 23 4.90 -4.03 -5.35
CA TYR A 23 3.47 -3.74 -5.42
C TYR A 23 3.15 -2.29 -5.07
N MET A 24 3.80 -1.73 -4.06
CA MET A 24 3.56 -0.33 -3.67
C MET A 24 4.08 0.66 -4.71
N ILE A 25 5.18 0.34 -5.41
CA ILE A 25 5.64 1.14 -6.55
C ILE A 25 4.63 1.09 -7.68
N ILE A 26 4.11 -0.09 -8.02
CA ILE A 26 3.08 -0.23 -9.05
C ILE A 26 1.83 0.57 -8.68
N TYR A 27 1.35 0.46 -7.46
CA TYR A 27 0.19 1.21 -6.98
C TYR A 27 0.43 2.72 -7.02
N GLY A 28 1.60 3.16 -6.57
CA GLY A 28 1.95 4.58 -6.56
C GLY A 28 2.05 5.18 -7.96
N VAL A 29 2.72 4.48 -8.88
CA VAL A 29 2.89 4.92 -10.28
C VAL A 29 1.54 4.93 -11.03
N SER A 30 0.64 4.01 -10.70
CA SER A 30 -0.68 3.91 -11.35
C SER A 30 -1.71 4.92 -10.83
N LYS A 31 -1.45 5.60 -9.72
CA LYS A 31 -2.40 6.55 -9.11
C LYS A 31 -2.97 7.59 -10.07
N PRO A 32 -2.18 8.22 -10.96
CA PRO A 32 -2.73 9.24 -11.87
C PRO A 32 -3.82 8.72 -12.80
N MET A 33 -3.84 7.42 -13.08
CA MET A 33 -4.79 6.81 -14.02
C MET A 33 -5.84 5.94 -13.32
N GLN A 34 -5.71 5.70 -12.01
CA GLN A 34 -6.51 4.70 -11.31
C GLN A 34 -7.99 5.10 -11.19
N PHE A 35 -8.26 6.37 -10.94
CA PHE A 35 -9.61 6.81 -10.55
C PHE A 35 -10.41 7.41 -11.71
N GLY A 36 -9.82 7.56 -12.89
CA GLY A 36 -10.47 8.11 -14.05
C GLY A 36 -10.71 9.62 -13.96
N ASP A 37 -11.64 10.10 -14.81
CA ASP A 37 -12.00 11.51 -14.87
C ASP A 37 -13.21 11.79 -13.98
N PHE A 38 -13.12 12.81 -13.13
CA PHE A 38 -14.22 13.24 -12.26
C PHE A 38 -15.50 13.55 -13.06
N GLN A 39 -15.37 14.08 -14.25
CA GLN A 39 -16.52 14.39 -15.12
C GLN A 39 -17.34 13.16 -15.53
N SER A 40 -16.79 11.96 -15.39
CA SER A 40 -17.53 10.72 -15.64
C SER A 40 -18.53 10.37 -14.53
N TYR A 41 -18.38 10.93 -13.33
CA TYR A 41 -19.26 10.67 -12.18
C TYR A 41 -20.38 11.72 -12.15
N ARG A 42 -21.40 11.50 -12.97
CA ARG A 42 -22.54 12.45 -13.12
C ARG A 42 -23.75 12.11 -12.25
N GLU A 43 -23.74 10.92 -11.66
CA GLU A 43 -24.82 10.45 -10.81
C GLU A 43 -24.85 11.21 -9.48
N PRO A 44 -26.03 11.42 -8.86
CA PRO A 44 -26.08 11.93 -7.50
C PRO A 44 -25.30 11.06 -6.52
N ILE A 45 -24.67 11.67 -5.52
CA ILE A 45 -23.80 10.95 -4.55
C ILE A 45 -24.55 9.79 -3.90
N ASN A 46 -25.81 9.96 -3.55
CA ASN A 46 -26.62 8.95 -2.89
C ASN A 46 -27.04 7.78 -3.80
N SER A 47 -26.82 7.89 -5.12
CA SER A 47 -27.06 6.81 -6.07
C SER A 47 -25.81 6.03 -6.47
N LEU A 48 -24.62 6.54 -6.11
CA LEU A 48 -23.36 5.84 -6.38
C LEU A 48 -23.21 4.65 -5.44
N ASP A 49 -22.72 3.53 -5.98
CA ASP A 49 -22.29 2.44 -5.12
C ASP A 49 -21.05 2.85 -4.29
N PRO A 50 -20.75 2.16 -3.17
CA PRO A 50 -19.67 2.59 -2.28
C PRO A 50 -18.32 2.72 -2.96
N MET A 51 -17.96 1.81 -3.86
CA MET A 51 -16.70 1.85 -4.57
C MET A 51 -16.60 3.06 -5.50
N ASN A 52 -17.65 3.33 -6.27
CA ASN A 52 -17.70 4.48 -7.18
C ASN A 52 -17.71 5.80 -6.40
N LEU A 53 -18.30 5.84 -5.22
CA LEU A 53 -18.23 7.01 -4.35
C LEU A 53 -16.79 7.33 -3.95
N MET A 54 -16.01 6.30 -3.55
CA MET A 54 -14.60 6.47 -3.22
C MET A 54 -13.78 6.87 -4.45
N TRP A 55 -14.03 6.24 -5.60
CA TRP A 55 -13.35 6.59 -6.86
C TRP A 55 -13.63 8.02 -7.28
N ALA A 56 -14.89 8.49 -7.14
CA ALA A 56 -15.25 9.88 -7.41
C ALA A 56 -14.49 10.85 -6.49
N PHE A 57 -14.36 10.52 -5.21
CA PHE A 57 -13.59 11.33 -4.26
C PHE A 57 -12.14 11.51 -4.73
N TYR A 58 -11.47 10.42 -5.08
CA TYR A 58 -10.08 10.49 -5.52
C TYR A 58 -9.91 11.12 -6.90
N SER A 59 -10.90 11.00 -7.78
CA SER A 59 -10.86 11.62 -9.11
C SER A 59 -11.10 13.13 -9.07
N PHE A 60 -11.72 13.64 -8.00
CA PHE A 60 -11.97 15.07 -7.84
C PHE A 60 -10.68 15.89 -7.87
N SER A 61 -9.63 15.41 -7.22
CA SER A 61 -8.34 16.10 -7.20
C SER A 61 -7.23 15.13 -7.62
N LYS A 62 -6.85 15.19 -8.89
CA LYS A 62 -5.73 14.40 -9.40
C LYS A 62 -4.42 14.66 -8.64
N PRO A 63 -4.03 15.92 -8.30
CA PRO A 63 -2.86 16.16 -7.48
C PRO A 63 -2.88 15.46 -6.14
N TYR A 64 -4.04 15.36 -5.48
CA TYR A 64 -4.19 14.64 -4.21
C TYR A 64 -3.85 13.15 -4.37
N ALA A 65 -4.41 12.50 -5.38
CA ALA A 65 -4.12 11.10 -5.65
C ALA A 65 -2.64 10.87 -6.02
N VAL A 66 -2.06 11.78 -6.82
CA VAL A 66 -0.64 11.71 -7.20
C VAL A 66 0.27 11.85 -5.99
N ILE A 67 -0.04 12.74 -5.05
CA ILE A 67 0.76 12.91 -3.81
C ILE A 67 0.76 11.61 -3.00
N ILE A 68 -0.39 10.96 -2.83
CA ILE A 68 -0.46 9.66 -2.17
C ILE A 68 0.43 8.64 -2.90
N GLY A 69 0.36 8.61 -4.23
CA GLY A 69 1.20 7.73 -5.03
C GLY A 69 2.69 8.00 -4.85
N VAL A 70 3.09 9.26 -4.73
CA VAL A 70 4.49 9.63 -4.44
C VAL A 70 4.93 9.08 -3.09
N PHE A 71 4.09 9.17 -2.06
CA PHE A 71 4.41 8.59 -0.74
C PHE A 71 4.48 7.05 -0.78
N GLU A 72 3.65 6.40 -1.59
CA GLU A 72 3.74 4.95 -1.80
C GLU A 72 5.09 4.55 -2.40
N VAL A 73 5.51 5.23 -3.46
CA VAL A 73 6.80 4.98 -4.12
C VAL A 73 7.96 5.31 -3.18
N LEU A 74 7.91 6.46 -2.53
CA LEU A 74 8.95 6.88 -1.59
C LEU A 74 9.08 5.91 -0.43
N GLY A 75 7.96 5.50 0.17
CA GLY A 75 7.96 4.51 1.24
C GLY A 75 8.53 3.17 0.78
N ALA A 76 8.21 2.74 -0.43
CA ALA A 76 8.76 1.50 -1.01
C ALA A 76 10.27 1.57 -1.19
N VAL A 77 10.78 2.68 -1.73
CA VAL A 77 12.23 2.89 -1.90
C VAL A 77 12.93 2.89 -0.54
N LEU A 78 12.39 3.60 0.43
CA LEU A 78 12.95 3.63 1.80
C LEU A 78 12.92 2.26 2.46
N LEU A 79 11.89 1.45 2.18
CA LEU A 79 11.80 0.07 2.68
C LEU A 79 12.91 -0.82 2.11
N MET A 80 13.26 -0.63 0.83
CA MET A 80 14.32 -1.40 0.18
C MET A 80 15.71 -1.08 0.72
N ILE A 81 15.94 0.12 1.22
CA ILE A 81 17.24 0.55 1.77
C ILE A 81 17.32 0.13 3.24
N PRO A 82 18.28 -0.74 3.64
CA PRO A 82 18.32 -1.25 5.01
C PRO A 82 18.39 -0.18 6.10
N ARG A 83 19.09 0.93 5.84
CA ARG A 83 19.23 2.02 6.82
C ARG A 83 17.93 2.79 7.07
N THR A 84 17.05 2.87 6.08
CA THR A 84 15.79 3.62 6.15
C THR A 84 14.56 2.71 6.17
N ARG A 85 14.77 1.40 6.25
CA ARG A 85 13.71 0.39 6.16
C ARG A 85 12.62 0.57 7.20
N ILE A 86 12.99 0.85 8.44
CA ILE A 86 12.01 1.07 9.52
C ILE A 86 11.13 2.28 9.20
N PHE A 87 11.73 3.39 8.77
CA PHE A 87 10.98 4.59 8.41
C PHE A 87 10.07 4.33 7.20
N GLY A 88 10.58 3.67 6.16
CA GLY A 88 9.78 3.27 5.01
C GLY A 88 8.60 2.36 5.40
N GLY A 89 8.85 1.43 6.33
CA GLY A 89 7.82 0.56 6.87
C GLY A 89 6.70 1.33 7.58
N PHE A 90 7.02 2.34 8.37
CA PHE A 90 6.01 3.18 9.02
C PHE A 90 5.22 4.00 8.00
N VAL A 91 5.87 4.58 7.00
CA VAL A 91 5.19 5.34 5.94
C VAL A 91 4.20 4.43 5.19
N LEU A 92 4.66 3.26 4.74
CA LEU A 92 3.79 2.33 4.02
C LEU A 92 2.69 1.74 4.90
N SER A 93 2.99 1.46 6.16
CA SER A 93 1.99 0.94 7.11
C SER A 93 0.84 1.91 7.30
N SER A 94 1.13 3.21 7.43
CA SER A 94 0.08 4.22 7.58
C SER A 94 -0.82 4.29 6.34
N ILE A 95 -0.24 4.19 5.15
CA ILE A 95 -0.98 4.18 3.89
C ILE A 95 -1.81 2.90 3.78
N LEU A 96 -1.22 1.74 4.06
CA LEU A 96 -1.90 0.45 3.96
C LEU A 96 -3.06 0.29 4.93
N ILE A 97 -2.93 0.80 6.15
CA ILE A 97 -4.04 0.82 7.11
C ILE A 97 -5.22 1.58 6.52
N ASN A 98 -4.96 2.74 5.93
CA ASN A 98 -6.00 3.53 5.29
C ASN A 98 -6.61 2.80 4.07
N ILE A 99 -5.78 2.16 3.24
CA ILE A 99 -6.26 1.36 2.11
C ILE A 99 -7.16 0.21 2.60
N ILE A 100 -6.76 -0.49 3.65
CA ILE A 100 -7.55 -1.60 4.23
C ILE A 100 -8.91 -1.08 4.69
N LEU A 101 -8.96 0.05 5.39
CA LEU A 101 -10.21 0.64 5.83
C LEU A 101 -11.09 1.05 4.65
N GLN A 102 -10.50 1.66 3.63
CA GLN A 102 -11.22 2.05 2.42
C GLN A 102 -11.77 0.82 1.69
N ASP A 103 -10.94 -0.19 1.46
CA ASP A 103 -11.35 -1.39 0.74
C ASP A 103 -12.47 -2.15 1.45
N TYR A 104 -12.45 -2.16 2.77
CA TYR A 104 -13.48 -2.81 3.58
C TYR A 104 -14.79 -2.02 3.57
N PHE A 105 -14.74 -0.74 3.94
CA PHE A 105 -15.94 0.07 4.13
C PHE A 105 -16.58 0.52 2.81
N PHE A 106 -15.78 0.72 1.77
CA PHE A 106 -16.29 1.09 0.44
C PHE A 106 -16.47 -0.11 -0.49
N LYS A 107 -16.38 -1.31 0.05
CA LYS A 107 -16.68 -2.58 -0.65
C LYS A 107 -15.92 -2.76 -1.96
N VAL A 108 -14.63 -2.43 -1.93
CA VAL A 108 -13.72 -2.77 -3.03
C VAL A 108 -13.59 -4.30 -3.08
N HIS A 109 -13.28 -4.84 -4.25
CA HIS A 109 -13.26 -6.30 -4.43
C HIS A 109 -12.32 -7.01 -3.42
N ALA A 110 -12.69 -8.24 -3.06
CA ALA A 110 -12.02 -9.01 -2.00
C ALA A 110 -10.51 -9.22 -2.25
N GLY A 111 -10.09 -9.31 -3.51
CA GLY A 111 -8.68 -9.48 -3.87
C GLY A 111 -7.80 -8.30 -3.47
N ALA A 112 -8.30 -7.06 -3.66
CA ALA A 112 -7.58 -5.85 -3.26
C ALA A 112 -7.43 -5.79 -1.73
N LEU A 113 -8.51 -6.07 -1.00
CA LEU A 113 -8.48 -6.10 0.47
C LEU A 113 -7.51 -7.16 0.99
N ALA A 114 -7.55 -8.37 0.43
CA ALA A 114 -6.66 -9.46 0.83
C ALA A 114 -5.19 -9.10 0.60
N ASN A 115 -4.86 -8.50 -0.53
CA ASN A 115 -3.50 -8.06 -0.84
C ASN A 115 -3.03 -6.97 0.12
N ALA A 116 -3.87 -5.98 0.42
CA ALA A 116 -3.52 -4.91 1.36
C ALA A 116 -3.25 -5.46 2.76
N ILE A 117 -4.06 -6.40 3.23
CA ILE A 117 -3.86 -7.08 4.52
C ILE A 117 -2.55 -7.87 4.51
N LEU A 118 -2.27 -8.62 3.45
CA LEU A 118 -1.02 -9.36 3.31
C LEU A 118 0.20 -8.44 3.39
N PHE A 119 0.20 -7.35 2.65
CA PHE A 119 1.33 -6.41 2.65
C PHE A 119 1.50 -5.75 4.02
N GLN A 120 0.41 -5.41 4.69
CA GLN A 120 0.46 -4.87 6.05
C GLN A 120 1.06 -5.86 7.03
N LEU A 121 0.67 -7.13 6.97
CA LEU A 121 1.24 -8.17 7.82
C LEU A 121 2.73 -8.38 7.56
N LEU A 122 3.16 -8.35 6.30
CA LEU A 122 4.58 -8.46 5.94
C LEU A 122 5.38 -7.29 6.51
N ILE A 123 4.86 -6.07 6.42
CA ILE A 123 5.52 -4.89 7.00
C ILE A 123 5.61 -5.00 8.52
N LEU A 124 4.54 -5.43 9.18
CA LEU A 124 4.56 -5.62 10.64
C LEU A 124 5.62 -6.64 11.06
N ILE A 125 5.77 -7.72 10.33
CA ILE A 125 6.81 -8.73 10.60
C ILE A 125 8.20 -8.10 10.44
N ILE A 126 8.42 -7.32 9.40
CA ILE A 126 9.69 -6.61 9.17
C ILE A 126 9.99 -5.65 10.33
N LEU A 127 9.02 -4.81 10.71
CA LEU A 127 9.18 -3.85 11.80
C LEU A 127 9.41 -4.54 13.14
N PHE A 128 8.69 -5.62 13.39
CA PHE A 128 8.81 -6.39 14.63
C PHE A 128 10.20 -7.01 14.76
N LYS A 129 10.74 -7.56 13.67
CA LYS A 129 12.11 -8.08 13.65
C LYS A 129 13.13 -7.02 14.06
N HIS A 130 13.00 -5.81 13.56
CA HIS A 130 13.93 -4.72 13.83
C HIS A 130 13.83 -4.16 15.27
N ARG A 131 12.69 -4.38 15.95
CA ARG A 131 12.51 -3.95 17.33
C ARG A 131 13.42 -4.71 18.32
N PHE A 132 13.77 -5.93 17.99
CA PHE A 132 14.55 -6.82 18.89
C PHE A 132 16.03 -6.95 18.49
N LYS A 133 16.51 -6.05 17.70
CA LYS A 133 17.94 -5.95 17.39
C LYS A 133 18.69 -5.09 18.38
#